data_eb555e6fd7bf69e3c381792e7ef1cb70
#
_entry.id   eb555e6fd7bf69e3c381792e7ef1cb70
#
_cell.length_a   1.000
_cell.length_b   1.000
_cell.length_c   1.000
_cell.angle_alpha   90.00
_cell.angle_beta   90.00
_cell.angle_gamma   90.00
#
_symmetry.space_group_name_H-M   'P 1'
#
loop_
_entity.id
_entity.type
_entity.pdbx_description
1 polymer ?
#
loop_
_entity_poly.entity_id
_entity_poly.type
_entity_poly.pdbx_seq_one_letter_code
_entity_poly.pdbx_strand_id
1 'polypeptide(L)'
;MKQKWNRSMEIFDLYERRFAEARAGKKRTHPWEKKDREEIIASARRMIRYDEALVPTVHDMTEISRTEYDGYCAIQYRYETWENVFGSSTLYLPKSDGKLPLVFVCCGHGNEGRLTPSYMAMGHRLASCGLAALVIDNIGQGDRDRYRNGGNTPDHWGAVAPFECGLTLQGLIVMETVALIRYMATDERFDTSRFGACGNSGGGTLTMFLSALAPELSVISSSGYPSEIPYILEKEREHCACNLFIGCAHEAEMWEIYSTFAPKPLFLEGGSSDNLIPMDLAHRNARKVKNTYVQLDAEDNFRFKLTPTRHSWEIDDINLISAFLSEKLLGVIPSAAECLFTVDDIAQFRVPMPDTALTTKELSEMLTGATLSEGTKLYDVFVPRCEGEAVNPSDIQTDVGRGDVMRVFAQFECALFKNDNRKEENHG
;
A
#
# COMPACT_ATOMS: atom_id res chain seq x y z
N MET A 1 16.59 32.69 -3.00
CA MET A 1 15.36 31.90 -3.06
C MET A 1 14.93 31.54 -4.49
N LYS A 2 14.85 32.46 -5.46
CA LYS A 2 14.49 32.15 -6.86
C LYS A 2 15.39 31.11 -7.57
N GLN A 3 16.70 31.09 -7.28
CA GLN A 3 17.64 30.14 -7.91
C GLN A 3 17.50 28.69 -7.39
N LYS A 4 17.03 28.49 -6.15
CA LYS A 4 16.78 27.14 -5.61
C LYS A 4 15.57 26.46 -6.25
N TRP A 5 14.53 27.22 -6.58
CA TRP A 5 13.34 26.72 -7.23
C TRP A 5 13.58 26.26 -8.67
N ASN A 6 14.38 27.01 -9.44
CA ASN A 6 14.68 26.63 -10.82
C ASN A 6 15.49 25.34 -10.92
N ARG A 7 16.41 25.08 -10.00
CA ARG A 7 17.18 23.82 -9.98
C ARG A 7 16.31 22.60 -9.64
N SER A 8 15.35 22.74 -8.74
CA SER A 8 14.41 21.64 -8.44
C SER A 8 13.59 21.27 -9.67
N MET A 9 13.00 22.26 -10.37
CA MET A 9 12.21 22.04 -11.58
C MET A 9 13.03 21.33 -12.68
N GLU A 10 14.28 21.76 -12.92
CA GLU A 10 15.17 21.13 -13.91
C GLU A 10 15.46 19.65 -13.60
N ILE A 11 15.57 19.30 -12.30
CA ILE A 11 15.76 17.92 -11.86
C ILE A 11 14.49 17.10 -12.13
N PHE A 12 13.31 17.63 -11.83
CA PHE A 12 12.04 16.95 -12.11
C PHE A 12 11.82 16.71 -13.60
N ASP A 13 12.04 17.71 -14.43
CA ASP A 13 11.96 17.57 -15.89
C ASP A 13 12.93 16.51 -16.43
N LEU A 14 14.09 16.34 -15.77
CA LEU A 14 15.05 15.31 -16.10
C LEU A 14 14.52 13.91 -15.73
N TYR A 15 13.90 13.75 -14.56
CA TYR A 15 13.30 12.49 -14.16
C TYR A 15 12.13 12.11 -15.04
N GLU A 16 11.19 13.01 -15.32
CA GLU A 16 10.08 12.75 -16.25
C GLU A 16 10.59 12.24 -17.59
N ARG A 17 11.59 12.89 -18.16
CA ARG A 17 12.18 12.45 -19.42
C ARG A 17 12.80 11.07 -19.32
N ARG A 18 13.56 10.78 -18.26
CA ARG A 18 14.19 9.48 -18.06
C ARG A 18 13.18 8.36 -17.84
N PHE A 19 12.12 8.63 -17.07
CA PHE A 19 11.03 7.67 -16.93
C PHE A 19 10.31 7.42 -18.25
N ALA A 20 10.07 8.47 -19.04
CA ALA A 20 9.48 8.34 -20.36
C ALA A 20 10.36 7.52 -21.33
N GLU A 21 11.68 7.76 -21.32
CA GLU A 21 12.67 7.00 -22.10
C GLU A 21 12.72 5.54 -21.67
N ALA A 22 12.80 5.27 -20.36
CA ALA A 22 12.80 3.93 -19.80
C ALA A 22 11.60 3.10 -20.24
N ARG A 23 10.43 3.73 -20.34
CA ARG A 23 9.17 3.07 -20.69
C ARG A 23 8.86 3.07 -22.18
N ALA A 24 9.52 3.90 -22.99
CA ALA A 24 9.29 3.97 -24.43
C ALA A 24 9.53 2.63 -25.14
N GLY A 25 10.45 1.81 -24.64
CA GLY A 25 10.73 0.45 -25.14
C GLY A 25 9.69 -0.60 -24.73
N LYS A 26 8.89 -0.34 -23.71
CA LYS A 26 7.87 -1.27 -23.19
C LYS A 26 6.51 -0.99 -23.82
N LYS A 27 6.35 -1.34 -25.08
CA LYS A 27 5.02 -1.35 -25.71
C LYS A 27 4.25 -2.58 -25.21
N ARG A 28 3.54 -2.46 -24.10
CA ARG A 28 2.51 -3.44 -23.78
C ARG A 28 1.34 -3.22 -24.69
N THR A 29 1.11 -4.21 -25.52
CA THR A 29 0.12 -4.16 -26.58
C THR A 29 -1.24 -4.59 -26.07
N HIS A 30 -2.27 -3.85 -26.45
CA HIS A 30 -3.64 -4.31 -26.35
C HIS A 30 -3.96 -5.25 -27.54
N PRO A 31 -4.78 -6.29 -27.34
CA PRO A 31 -5.53 -6.64 -26.14
C PRO A 31 -4.64 -7.10 -24.99
N TRP A 32 -5.16 -6.96 -23.74
CA TRP A 32 -4.51 -7.39 -22.51
C TRP A 32 -4.42 -8.91 -22.46
N GLU A 33 -3.27 -9.45 -22.81
CA GLU A 33 -3.05 -10.89 -22.88
C GLU A 33 -2.65 -11.47 -21.51
N LYS A 34 -2.91 -12.76 -21.33
CA LYS A 34 -2.54 -13.47 -20.09
C LYS A 34 -1.04 -13.32 -19.75
N LYS A 35 -0.17 -13.38 -20.75
CA LYS A 35 1.28 -13.21 -20.58
C LYS A 35 1.65 -11.81 -20.06
N ASP A 36 0.95 -10.76 -20.51
CA ASP A 36 1.19 -9.40 -20.04
C ASP A 36 0.81 -9.27 -18.56
N ARG A 37 -0.29 -9.90 -18.15
CA ARG A 37 -0.71 -9.94 -16.75
C ARG A 37 0.31 -10.66 -15.88
N GLU A 38 0.81 -11.81 -16.30
CA GLU A 38 1.82 -12.57 -15.56
C GLU A 38 3.14 -11.79 -15.44
N GLU A 39 3.55 -11.10 -16.50
CA GLU A 39 4.72 -10.22 -16.49
C GLU A 39 4.56 -9.06 -15.52
N ILE A 40 3.39 -8.40 -15.50
CA ILE A 40 3.13 -7.28 -14.57
C ILE A 40 3.08 -7.76 -13.12
N ILE A 41 2.49 -8.93 -12.86
CA ILE A 41 2.53 -9.53 -11.51
C ILE A 41 3.98 -9.80 -11.10
N ALA A 42 4.81 -10.32 -12.00
CA ALA A 42 6.23 -10.52 -11.75
C ALA A 42 6.96 -9.18 -11.52
N SER A 43 6.65 -8.14 -12.31
CA SER A 43 7.16 -6.78 -12.10
C SER A 43 6.76 -6.22 -10.72
N ALA A 44 5.49 -6.33 -10.34
CA ALA A 44 5.01 -5.90 -9.03
C ALA A 44 5.77 -6.59 -7.88
N ARG A 45 6.02 -7.90 -8.00
CA ARG A 45 6.84 -8.65 -7.03
C ARG A 45 8.26 -8.10 -6.94
N ARG A 46 8.91 -7.84 -8.07
CA ARG A 46 10.27 -7.29 -8.09
C ARG A 46 10.33 -5.90 -7.49
N MET A 47 9.36 -5.03 -7.82
CA MET A 47 9.30 -3.64 -7.32
C MET A 47 9.29 -3.56 -5.80
N ILE A 48 8.58 -4.44 -5.13
CA ILE A 48 8.49 -4.46 -3.66
C ILE A 48 9.30 -5.58 -3.01
N ARG A 49 10.09 -6.33 -3.78
CA ARG A 49 10.86 -7.48 -3.27
C ARG A 49 9.96 -8.51 -2.56
N TYR A 50 8.77 -8.74 -3.10
CA TYR A 50 7.88 -9.77 -2.60
C TYR A 50 8.45 -11.16 -2.90
N ASP A 51 8.66 -11.94 -1.85
CA ASP A 51 9.07 -13.34 -1.95
C ASP A 51 8.06 -14.23 -1.22
N GLU A 52 7.46 -15.17 -1.94
CA GLU A 52 6.50 -16.12 -1.38
C GLU A 52 7.11 -16.96 -0.24
N ALA A 53 8.41 -17.24 -0.30
CA ALA A 53 9.11 -18.00 0.74
C ALA A 53 9.28 -17.21 2.05
N LEU A 54 9.17 -15.88 2.01
CA LEU A 54 9.24 -15.00 3.16
C LEU A 54 7.86 -14.61 3.72
N VAL A 55 6.77 -14.99 3.05
CA VAL A 55 5.41 -14.76 3.57
C VAL A 55 5.25 -15.51 4.90
N PRO A 56 4.93 -14.81 6.01
CA PRO A 56 4.85 -15.44 7.31
C PRO A 56 3.62 -16.34 7.46
N THR A 57 3.63 -17.10 8.53
CA THR A 57 2.42 -17.77 9.04
C THR A 57 1.89 -16.97 10.23
N VAL A 58 0.62 -16.61 10.22
CA VAL A 58 -0.01 -15.94 11.37
C VAL A 58 -0.24 -16.96 12.48
N HIS A 59 0.22 -16.62 13.67
CA HIS A 59 0.08 -17.42 14.89
C HIS A 59 -0.59 -16.60 16.01
N ASP A 60 -1.11 -17.30 17.00
CA ASP A 60 -1.54 -16.76 18.30
C ASP A 60 -2.45 -15.52 18.19
N MET A 61 -3.43 -15.55 17.26
CA MET A 61 -4.42 -14.47 17.18
C MET A 61 -5.28 -14.46 18.45
N THR A 62 -4.92 -13.60 19.37
CA THR A 62 -5.51 -13.50 20.70
C THR A 62 -6.45 -12.30 20.77
N GLU A 63 -7.69 -12.53 21.23
CA GLU A 63 -8.63 -11.47 21.57
C GLU A 63 -8.15 -10.73 22.82
N ILE A 64 -7.92 -9.43 22.70
CA ILE A 64 -7.45 -8.55 23.79
C ILE A 64 -8.65 -7.89 24.49
N SER A 65 -9.59 -7.40 23.70
CA SER A 65 -10.82 -6.77 24.20
C SER A 65 -11.93 -6.86 23.18
N ARG A 66 -13.17 -6.67 23.66
CA ARG A 66 -14.37 -6.67 22.83
C ARG A 66 -15.31 -5.58 23.29
N THR A 67 -15.90 -4.89 22.33
CA THR A 67 -16.95 -3.91 22.56
C THR A 67 -18.20 -4.30 21.78
N GLU A 68 -19.32 -4.42 22.47
CA GLU A 68 -20.62 -4.74 21.85
C GLU A 68 -21.31 -3.48 21.34
N TYR A 69 -21.88 -3.56 20.14
CA TYR A 69 -22.72 -2.56 19.51
C TYR A 69 -24.06 -3.17 19.09
N ASP A 70 -25.00 -2.33 18.67
CA ASP A 70 -26.24 -2.83 18.13
C ASP A 70 -26.01 -3.54 16.77
N GLY A 71 -26.26 -4.85 16.74
CA GLY A 71 -26.13 -5.70 15.55
C GLY A 71 -24.71 -6.20 15.23
N TYR A 72 -23.63 -5.76 15.90
CA TYR A 72 -22.26 -6.24 15.69
C TYR A 72 -21.38 -6.03 16.94
N CYS A 73 -20.15 -6.52 16.91
CA CYS A 73 -19.13 -6.19 17.91
C CYS A 73 -17.82 -5.77 17.26
N ALA A 74 -16.99 -5.04 17.99
CA ALA A 74 -15.61 -4.72 17.63
C ALA A 74 -14.65 -5.47 18.56
N ILE A 75 -13.77 -6.29 17.99
CA ILE A 75 -12.85 -7.16 18.71
C ILE A 75 -11.43 -6.72 18.39
N GLN A 76 -10.67 -6.41 19.43
CA GLN A 76 -9.26 -6.06 19.31
C GLN A 76 -8.43 -7.35 19.34
N TYR A 77 -7.64 -7.57 18.29
CA TYR A 77 -6.74 -8.72 18.22
C TYR A 77 -5.29 -8.31 18.25
N ARG A 78 -4.47 -9.13 18.93
CA ARG A 78 -3.03 -9.22 18.73
C ARG A 78 -2.72 -10.57 18.10
N TYR A 79 -1.80 -10.59 17.14
CA TYR A 79 -1.32 -11.80 16.50
C TYR A 79 0.18 -11.71 16.26
N GLU A 80 0.83 -12.85 16.08
CA GLU A 80 2.23 -12.95 15.70
C GLU A 80 2.33 -13.40 14.24
N THR A 81 3.27 -12.83 13.49
CA THR A 81 3.53 -13.16 12.06
C THR A 81 4.87 -13.86 11.93
N TRP A 82 5.97 -13.14 11.70
CA TRP A 82 7.30 -13.72 11.87
C TRP A 82 7.62 -13.83 13.37
N GLU A 83 8.63 -14.60 13.71
CA GLU A 83 9.05 -14.77 15.13
C GLU A 83 9.28 -13.40 15.80
N ASN A 84 8.58 -13.15 16.91
CA ASN A 84 8.58 -11.89 17.66
C ASN A 84 8.15 -10.65 16.86
N VAL A 85 7.43 -10.81 15.76
CA VAL A 85 6.81 -9.70 15.01
C VAL A 85 5.30 -9.74 15.23
N PHE A 86 4.81 -8.77 15.98
CA PHE A 86 3.41 -8.72 16.40
C PHE A 86 2.62 -7.70 15.60
N GLY A 87 1.41 -8.11 15.19
CA GLY A 87 0.42 -7.27 14.56
C GLY A 87 -0.76 -6.96 15.48
N SER A 88 -1.47 -5.90 15.15
CA SER A 88 -2.74 -5.52 15.79
C SER A 88 -3.82 -5.27 14.75
N SER A 89 -5.04 -5.65 15.08
CA SER A 89 -6.20 -5.40 14.24
C SER A 89 -7.47 -5.21 15.07
N THR A 90 -8.48 -4.60 14.45
CA THR A 90 -9.85 -4.57 14.97
C THR A 90 -10.76 -5.30 14.00
N LEU A 91 -11.39 -6.37 14.44
CA LEU A 91 -12.43 -7.05 13.70
C LEU A 91 -13.80 -6.50 14.10
N TYR A 92 -14.47 -5.83 13.17
CA TYR A 92 -15.87 -5.45 13.29
C TYR A 92 -16.70 -6.61 12.73
N LEU A 93 -17.42 -7.30 13.60
CA LEU A 93 -18.08 -8.56 13.29
C LEU A 93 -19.60 -8.45 13.46
N PRO A 94 -20.39 -8.45 12.35
CA PRO A 94 -21.84 -8.51 12.42
C PRO A 94 -22.35 -9.78 13.10
N LYS A 95 -23.49 -9.69 13.80
CA LYS A 95 -24.21 -10.86 14.28
C LYS A 95 -24.83 -11.59 13.09
N SER A 96 -24.52 -12.86 12.92
CA SER A 96 -24.99 -13.68 11.77
C SER A 96 -25.01 -15.14 12.14
N ASP A 97 -26.01 -15.88 11.63
CA ASP A 97 -26.06 -17.33 11.71
C ASP A 97 -25.33 -18.03 10.55
N GLY A 98 -24.92 -17.27 9.54
CA GLY A 98 -24.22 -17.76 8.35
C GLY A 98 -22.81 -17.20 8.20
N LYS A 99 -22.05 -17.76 7.24
CA LYS A 99 -20.72 -17.24 6.91
C LYS A 99 -20.81 -15.83 6.32
N LEU A 100 -19.97 -14.94 6.83
CA LEU A 100 -19.92 -13.53 6.47
C LEU A 100 -18.89 -13.28 5.37
N PRO A 101 -19.13 -12.31 4.47
CA PRO A 101 -18.06 -11.68 3.71
C PRO A 101 -17.09 -10.96 4.64
N LEU A 102 -15.81 -10.90 4.29
CA LEU A 102 -14.79 -10.18 5.06
C LEU A 102 -14.08 -9.14 4.18
N VAL A 103 -13.99 -7.91 4.69
CA VAL A 103 -13.26 -6.81 4.05
C VAL A 103 -12.04 -6.47 4.88
N PHE A 104 -10.85 -6.52 4.27
CA PHE A 104 -9.59 -6.05 4.85
C PHE A 104 -9.50 -4.54 4.63
N VAL A 105 -9.51 -3.77 5.71
CA VAL A 105 -9.39 -2.31 5.68
C VAL A 105 -7.93 -1.95 5.90
N CYS A 106 -7.27 -1.58 4.81
CA CYS A 106 -5.87 -1.24 4.75
C CYS A 106 -5.67 0.24 5.13
N CYS A 107 -5.03 0.49 6.26
CA CYS A 107 -4.82 1.84 6.75
C CYS A 107 -3.72 2.56 5.97
N GLY A 108 -3.94 3.85 5.68
CA GLY A 108 -2.89 4.76 5.26
C GLY A 108 -2.06 5.25 6.45
N HIS A 109 -1.21 6.24 6.20
CA HIS A 109 -0.30 6.75 7.23
C HIS A 109 -1.06 7.55 8.28
N GLY A 110 -0.79 7.23 9.52
CA GLY A 110 -1.36 7.92 10.67
C GLY A 110 -0.77 7.39 11.97
N ASN A 111 -0.59 8.29 12.93
CA ASN A 111 -0.02 7.94 14.23
C ASN A 111 -0.89 6.91 14.96
N GLU A 112 -2.18 7.00 14.74
CA GLU A 112 -3.16 6.14 15.41
C GLU A 112 -3.44 4.84 14.64
N GLY A 113 -2.86 4.68 13.42
CA GLY A 113 -3.07 3.51 12.59
C GLY A 113 -4.55 3.17 12.40
N ARG A 114 -4.95 1.94 12.72
CA ARG A 114 -6.35 1.49 12.65
C ARG A 114 -7.32 2.27 13.53
N LEU A 115 -6.83 2.97 14.55
CA LEU A 115 -7.63 3.80 15.46
C LEU A 115 -7.80 5.25 14.95
N THR A 116 -7.31 5.57 13.76
CA THR A 116 -7.64 6.83 13.09
C THR A 116 -9.16 6.91 12.85
N PRO A 117 -9.81 8.04 13.16
CA PRO A 117 -11.28 8.14 13.12
C PRO A 117 -11.93 7.67 11.81
N SER A 118 -11.32 7.96 10.65
CA SER A 118 -11.86 7.55 9.35
C SER A 118 -11.80 6.03 9.14
N TYR A 119 -10.76 5.34 9.61
CA TYR A 119 -10.65 3.88 9.50
C TYR A 119 -11.58 3.18 10.49
N MET A 120 -11.72 3.70 11.71
CA MET A 120 -12.72 3.22 12.65
C MET A 120 -14.13 3.38 12.06
N ALA A 121 -14.46 4.56 11.53
CA ALA A 121 -15.75 4.82 10.90
C ALA A 121 -16.04 3.90 9.72
N MET A 122 -15.03 3.56 8.89
CA MET A 122 -15.16 2.57 7.82
C MET A 122 -15.49 1.19 8.38
N GLY A 123 -14.77 0.73 9.43
CA GLY A 123 -15.04 -0.56 10.09
C GLY A 123 -16.46 -0.65 10.63
N HIS A 124 -16.92 0.36 11.36
CA HIS A 124 -18.27 0.46 11.87
C HIS A 124 -19.31 0.48 10.74
N ARG A 125 -19.04 1.24 9.67
CA ARG A 125 -19.95 1.34 8.51
C ARG A 125 -20.10 0.00 7.81
N LEU A 126 -19.01 -0.69 7.53
CA LEU A 126 -19.04 -2.00 6.89
C LEU A 126 -19.83 -3.02 7.74
N ALA A 127 -19.57 -3.05 9.05
CA ALA A 127 -20.31 -3.92 9.96
C ALA A 127 -21.82 -3.61 9.98
N SER A 128 -22.19 -2.33 10.00
CA SER A 128 -23.60 -1.92 9.93
C SER A 128 -24.28 -2.31 8.61
N CYS A 129 -23.50 -2.54 7.55
CA CYS A 129 -23.98 -3.04 6.26
C CYS A 129 -24.01 -4.57 6.19
N GLY A 130 -23.63 -5.29 7.24
CA GLY A 130 -23.58 -6.77 7.25
C GLY A 130 -22.27 -7.36 6.69
N LEU A 131 -21.23 -6.56 6.49
CA LEU A 131 -19.91 -7.00 6.09
C LEU A 131 -18.99 -7.06 7.31
N ALA A 132 -18.36 -8.20 7.57
CA ALA A 132 -17.24 -8.20 8.53
C ALA A 132 -16.08 -7.34 7.99
N ALA A 133 -15.42 -6.59 8.87
CA ALA A 133 -14.31 -5.72 8.49
C ALA A 133 -13.12 -5.91 9.43
N LEU A 134 -11.97 -6.28 8.89
CA LEU A 134 -10.71 -6.37 9.63
C LEU A 134 -9.85 -5.14 9.34
N VAL A 135 -9.80 -4.20 10.26
CA VAL A 135 -8.98 -2.99 10.17
C VAL A 135 -7.61 -3.30 10.76
N ILE A 136 -6.54 -3.15 9.98
CA ILE A 136 -5.19 -3.62 10.32
C ILE A 136 -4.22 -2.47 10.54
N ASP A 137 -3.32 -2.63 11.51
CA ASP A 137 -2.14 -1.77 11.65
C ASP A 137 -0.99 -2.30 10.80
N ASN A 138 -0.48 -1.47 9.91
CA ASN A 138 0.73 -1.78 9.16
C ASN A 138 1.97 -1.74 10.06
N ILE A 139 3.06 -2.37 9.63
CA ILE A 139 4.36 -2.29 10.29
C ILE A 139 4.73 -0.82 10.52
N GLY A 140 5.06 -0.46 11.76
CA GLY A 140 5.47 0.89 12.16
C GLY A 140 4.34 1.90 12.38
N GLN A 141 3.07 1.45 12.46
CA GLN A 141 1.91 2.31 12.71
C GLN A 141 1.07 1.84 13.89
N GLY A 142 0.25 2.74 14.42
CA GLY A 142 -0.74 2.43 15.45
C GLY A 142 -0.12 1.86 16.71
N ASP A 143 -0.64 0.72 17.16
CA ASP A 143 -0.10 0.05 18.36
C ASP A 143 1.26 -0.60 18.12
N ARG A 144 1.70 -0.73 16.87
CA ARG A 144 3.03 -1.20 16.47
C ARG A 144 4.08 -0.09 16.45
N ASP A 145 3.73 1.08 16.90
CA ASP A 145 4.52 2.32 16.88
C ASP A 145 5.68 2.35 17.90
N ARG A 146 5.80 1.35 18.74
CA ARG A 146 6.97 1.15 19.61
C ARG A 146 8.29 1.37 18.86
N TYR A 147 8.24 1.23 17.55
CA TYR A 147 9.36 1.32 16.64
C TYR A 147 9.63 2.73 16.10
N ARG A 148 8.84 3.74 16.46
CA ARG A 148 9.03 5.13 16.05
C ARG A 148 10.40 5.67 16.37
N ASN A 149 10.87 5.41 17.57
CA ASN A 149 12.18 5.90 18.03
C ASN A 149 13.34 5.28 17.25
N GLY A 150 13.12 4.18 16.55
CA GLY A 150 14.07 3.54 15.65
C GLY A 150 13.93 3.97 14.19
N GLY A 151 13.04 4.95 13.89
CA GLY A 151 12.76 5.35 12.52
C GLY A 151 12.01 4.31 11.71
N ASN A 152 11.23 3.47 12.35
CA ASN A 152 10.48 2.38 11.74
C ASN A 152 9.08 2.78 11.25
N THR A 153 8.74 4.05 11.30
CA THR A 153 7.51 4.50 10.66
C THR A 153 7.67 4.42 9.15
N PRO A 154 6.58 4.22 8.39
CA PRO A 154 6.62 4.27 6.93
C PRO A 154 7.22 5.57 6.37
N ASP A 155 7.31 6.61 7.17
CA ASP A 155 7.81 7.93 6.80
C ASP A 155 9.32 8.11 6.97
N HIS A 156 10.02 7.18 7.65
CA HIS A 156 11.40 7.37 8.08
C HIS A 156 12.30 6.16 7.80
N TRP A 157 13.31 6.01 8.64
CA TRP A 157 14.40 5.06 8.58
C TRP A 157 13.99 3.58 8.52
N GLY A 158 12.74 3.24 8.85
CA GLY A 158 12.21 1.88 8.71
C GLY A 158 12.34 1.31 7.29
N ALA A 159 12.47 2.16 6.27
CA ALA A 159 12.73 1.71 4.91
C ALA A 159 14.20 1.45 4.62
N VAL A 160 15.11 2.08 5.35
CA VAL A 160 16.57 1.94 5.11
C VAL A 160 17.03 0.52 5.42
N ALA A 161 16.65 0.01 6.57
CA ALA A 161 17.03 -1.34 6.98
C ALA A 161 16.54 -2.43 5.99
N PRO A 162 15.26 -2.45 5.57
CA PRO A 162 14.82 -3.36 4.52
C PRO A 162 15.64 -3.24 3.24
N PHE A 163 15.92 -2.02 2.76
CA PHE A 163 16.69 -1.82 1.53
C PHE A 163 18.11 -2.34 1.64
N GLU A 164 18.80 -2.06 2.74
CA GLU A 164 20.15 -2.55 2.98
C GLU A 164 20.20 -4.08 2.98
N CYS A 165 19.12 -4.70 3.47
CA CYS A 165 18.94 -6.15 3.43
C CYS A 165 18.41 -6.69 2.09
N GLY A 166 18.16 -5.86 1.08
CA GLY A 166 17.60 -6.28 -0.21
C GLY A 166 16.09 -6.49 -0.22
N LEU A 167 15.39 -6.01 0.81
CA LEU A 167 13.93 -6.00 0.96
C LEU A 167 13.36 -4.59 0.70
N THR A 168 12.05 -4.43 0.84
CA THR A 168 11.38 -3.12 0.92
C THR A 168 10.36 -3.12 2.04
N LEU A 169 10.11 -1.97 2.66
CA LEU A 169 9.05 -1.84 3.67
C LEU A 169 7.69 -2.25 3.10
N GLN A 170 7.38 -1.82 1.87
CA GLN A 170 6.12 -2.19 1.23
C GLN A 170 6.01 -3.72 0.98
N GLY A 171 7.10 -4.38 0.65
CA GLY A 171 7.14 -5.83 0.50
C GLY A 171 6.81 -6.55 1.80
N LEU A 172 7.39 -6.11 2.91
CA LEU A 172 7.09 -6.66 4.24
C LEU A 172 5.60 -6.48 4.59
N ILE A 173 5.05 -5.27 4.37
CA ILE A 173 3.62 -4.98 4.62
C ILE A 173 2.72 -5.86 3.76
N VAL A 174 3.02 -6.04 2.48
CA VAL A 174 2.21 -6.86 1.56
C VAL A 174 2.29 -8.34 1.94
N MET A 175 3.50 -8.86 2.24
CA MET A 175 3.69 -10.26 2.67
C MET A 175 2.90 -10.57 3.94
N GLU A 176 2.97 -9.68 4.93
CA GLU A 176 2.20 -9.82 6.18
C GLU A 176 0.69 -9.78 5.94
N THR A 177 0.21 -8.86 5.09
CA THR A 177 -1.22 -8.76 4.78
C THR A 177 -1.73 -9.99 4.02
N VAL A 178 -0.94 -10.53 3.08
CA VAL A 178 -1.27 -11.78 2.37
C VAL A 178 -1.35 -12.96 3.36
N ALA A 179 -0.41 -13.05 4.30
CA ALA A 179 -0.45 -14.05 5.37
C ALA A 179 -1.73 -13.93 6.22
N LEU A 180 -2.12 -12.71 6.57
CA LEU A 180 -3.33 -12.45 7.34
C LEU A 180 -4.60 -12.82 6.55
N ILE A 181 -4.66 -12.51 5.25
CA ILE A 181 -5.76 -12.93 4.38
C ILE A 181 -5.88 -14.46 4.37
N ARG A 182 -4.78 -15.17 4.23
CA ARG A 182 -4.75 -16.65 4.24
C ARG A 182 -5.14 -17.23 5.59
N TYR A 183 -4.70 -16.60 6.68
CA TYR A 183 -5.11 -17.02 8.03
C TYR A 183 -6.61 -16.85 8.23
N MET A 184 -7.17 -15.68 7.88
CA MET A 184 -8.61 -15.44 8.00
C MET A 184 -9.45 -16.37 7.10
N ALA A 185 -8.87 -16.92 6.03
CA ALA A 185 -9.53 -17.92 5.21
C ALA A 185 -9.70 -19.27 5.91
N THR A 186 -9.01 -19.53 7.01
CA THR A 186 -9.19 -20.74 7.83
C THR A 186 -10.28 -20.57 8.89
N ASP A 187 -10.79 -19.37 9.11
CA ASP A 187 -11.82 -19.08 10.10
C ASP A 187 -13.21 -19.40 9.53
N GLU A 188 -13.90 -20.32 10.16
CA GLU A 188 -15.21 -20.83 9.68
C GLU A 188 -16.33 -19.78 9.68
N ARG A 189 -16.13 -18.63 10.35
CA ARG A 189 -17.09 -17.52 10.35
C ARG A 189 -17.19 -16.83 8.98
N PHE A 190 -16.19 -16.98 8.12
CA PHE A 190 -16.09 -16.23 6.87
C PHE A 190 -16.29 -17.09 5.62
N ASP A 191 -16.84 -16.47 4.59
CA ASP A 191 -16.97 -17.03 3.26
C ASP A 191 -15.77 -16.57 2.41
N THR A 192 -14.84 -17.46 2.17
CA THR A 192 -13.59 -17.18 1.44
C THR A 192 -13.80 -16.75 -0.01
N SER A 193 -14.96 -17.04 -0.59
CA SER A 193 -15.31 -16.57 -1.94
C SER A 193 -15.73 -15.08 -1.96
N ARG A 194 -15.97 -14.51 -0.79
CA ARG A 194 -16.45 -13.14 -0.60
C ARG A 194 -15.48 -12.29 0.25
N PHE A 195 -14.20 -12.43 -0.02
CA PHE A 195 -13.16 -11.57 0.58
C PHE A 195 -12.95 -10.33 -0.26
N GLY A 196 -12.89 -9.17 0.38
CA GLY A 196 -12.60 -7.89 -0.25
C GLY A 196 -11.52 -7.10 0.48
N ALA A 197 -11.02 -6.05 -0.15
CA ALA A 197 -10.14 -5.09 0.50
C ALA A 197 -10.50 -3.65 0.12
N CYS A 198 -10.26 -2.71 1.04
CA CYS A 198 -10.29 -1.29 0.74
C CYS A 198 -9.16 -0.57 1.49
N GLY A 199 -8.68 0.55 0.93
CA GLY A 199 -7.62 1.31 1.55
C GLY A 199 -7.47 2.70 0.99
N ASN A 200 -7.00 3.64 1.83
CA ASN A 200 -6.75 5.03 1.44
C ASN A 200 -5.28 5.40 1.61
N SER A 201 -4.74 6.22 0.74
CA SER A 201 -3.36 6.72 0.81
C SER A 201 -2.34 5.56 0.83
N GLY A 202 -1.54 5.39 1.86
CA GLY A 202 -0.68 4.20 2.04
C GLY A 202 -1.45 2.88 2.02
N GLY A 203 -2.71 2.86 2.48
CA GLY A 203 -3.63 1.73 2.30
C GLY A 203 -4.06 1.55 0.83
N GLY A 204 -4.13 2.63 0.07
CA GLY A 204 -4.29 2.60 -1.38
C GLY A 204 -3.09 1.99 -2.09
N THR A 205 -1.86 2.29 -1.63
CA THR A 205 -0.63 1.60 -2.07
C THR A 205 -0.72 0.09 -1.82
N LEU A 206 -1.13 -0.28 -0.60
CA LEU A 206 -1.28 -1.68 -0.22
C LEU A 206 -2.33 -2.38 -1.10
N THR A 207 -3.53 -1.81 -1.26
CA THR A 207 -4.58 -2.41 -2.12
C THR A 207 -4.18 -2.49 -3.58
N MET A 208 -3.34 -1.57 -4.10
CA MET A 208 -2.77 -1.67 -5.43
C MET A 208 -1.92 -2.95 -5.57
N PHE A 209 -0.99 -3.22 -4.66
CA PHE A 209 -0.19 -4.44 -4.73
C PHE A 209 -1.01 -5.70 -4.44
N LEU A 210 -2.00 -5.63 -3.54
CA LEU A 210 -2.92 -6.75 -3.30
C LEU A 210 -3.74 -7.09 -4.56
N SER A 211 -4.04 -6.13 -5.43
CA SER A 211 -4.72 -6.40 -6.70
C SER A 211 -3.95 -7.38 -7.61
N ALA A 212 -2.61 -7.38 -7.51
CA ALA A 212 -1.74 -8.27 -8.26
C ALA A 212 -1.34 -9.53 -7.47
N LEU A 213 -1.25 -9.45 -6.14
CA LEU A 213 -0.56 -10.45 -5.31
C LEU A 213 -1.46 -11.24 -4.37
N ALA A 214 -2.73 -10.84 -4.20
CA ALA A 214 -3.71 -11.53 -3.35
C ALA A 214 -4.87 -12.08 -4.19
N PRO A 215 -4.69 -13.22 -4.85
CA PRO A 215 -5.74 -13.82 -5.70
C PRO A 215 -6.99 -14.25 -4.91
N GLU A 216 -6.90 -14.37 -3.59
CA GLU A 216 -7.98 -14.67 -2.67
C GLU A 216 -9.06 -13.57 -2.63
N LEU A 217 -8.69 -12.33 -2.94
CA LEU A 217 -9.63 -11.20 -2.95
C LEU A 217 -10.56 -11.27 -4.17
N SER A 218 -11.85 -11.05 -3.95
CA SER A 218 -12.89 -11.02 -4.98
C SER A 218 -13.32 -9.60 -5.38
N VAL A 219 -13.05 -8.61 -4.55
CA VAL A 219 -13.34 -7.18 -4.81
C VAL A 219 -12.31 -6.28 -4.13
N ILE A 220 -11.95 -5.18 -4.78
CA ILE A 220 -11.05 -4.16 -4.21
C ILE A 220 -11.62 -2.76 -4.43
N SER A 221 -11.46 -1.89 -3.40
CA SER A 221 -11.59 -0.44 -3.50
C SER A 221 -10.30 0.24 -3.08
N SER A 222 -9.72 1.10 -3.93
CA SER A 222 -8.48 1.82 -3.66
C SER A 222 -8.71 3.32 -3.78
N SER A 223 -8.37 4.05 -2.72
CA SER A 223 -8.66 5.49 -2.58
C SER A 223 -7.40 6.32 -2.33
N GLY A 224 -7.42 7.59 -2.77
CA GLY A 224 -6.38 8.57 -2.43
C GLY A 224 -4.96 8.15 -2.85
N TYR A 225 -4.83 7.28 -3.86
CA TYR A 225 -3.57 6.78 -4.35
C TYR A 225 -3.49 6.61 -5.88
N PRO A 226 -4.56 6.28 -6.62
CA PRO A 226 -4.49 6.16 -8.07
C PRO A 226 -3.86 7.40 -8.72
N SER A 227 -2.67 7.25 -9.30
CA SER A 227 -1.82 8.33 -9.78
C SER A 227 -0.82 7.77 -10.80
N GLU A 228 0.37 8.34 -10.89
CA GLU A 228 1.46 7.87 -11.75
C GLU A 228 2.75 7.78 -10.93
N ILE A 229 3.56 6.74 -11.16
CA ILE A 229 4.81 6.53 -10.41
C ILE A 229 5.78 7.71 -10.53
N PRO A 230 6.01 8.33 -11.71
CA PRO A 230 6.85 9.52 -11.79
C PRO A 230 6.42 10.63 -10.84
N TYR A 231 5.13 10.89 -10.74
CA TYR A 231 4.62 11.90 -9.82
C TYR A 231 4.92 11.58 -8.35
N ILE A 232 4.77 10.33 -7.94
CA ILE A 232 5.07 9.90 -6.56
C ILE A 232 6.55 10.14 -6.23
N LEU A 233 7.45 9.92 -7.19
CA LEU A 233 8.89 10.14 -7.00
C LEU A 233 9.30 11.62 -7.05
N GLU A 234 8.59 12.43 -7.81
CA GLU A 234 8.89 13.86 -8.00
C GLU A 234 8.43 14.73 -6.82
N LYS A 235 7.37 14.32 -6.13
CA LYS A 235 6.80 15.14 -5.07
C LYS A 235 7.61 15.06 -3.79
N GLU A 236 8.51 16.03 -3.60
CA GLU A 236 9.55 16.11 -2.58
C GLU A 236 9.11 15.97 -1.11
N ARG A 237 7.82 16.07 -0.77
CA ARG A 237 7.47 16.36 0.63
C ARG A 237 6.47 15.44 1.29
N GLU A 238 5.78 14.58 0.57
CA GLU A 238 4.53 14.04 1.12
C GLU A 238 4.35 12.54 0.94
N HIS A 239 5.29 11.86 0.27
CA HIS A 239 5.21 10.40 0.11
C HIS A 239 6.15 9.69 1.09
N CYS A 240 5.68 8.59 1.63
CA CYS A 240 6.41 7.84 2.64
C CYS A 240 7.34 6.79 2.03
N ALA A 241 8.20 6.24 2.86
CA ALA A 241 9.12 5.18 2.50
C ALA A 241 8.45 3.90 1.96
N CYS A 242 7.15 3.69 2.22
CA CYS A 242 6.40 2.58 1.61
C CYS A 242 6.19 2.75 0.09
N ASN A 243 6.48 3.92 -0.48
CA ASN A 243 6.46 4.20 -1.92
C ASN A 243 7.82 3.99 -2.60
N LEU A 244 8.81 3.48 -1.89
CA LEU A 244 10.11 3.15 -2.46
C LEU A 244 10.04 1.81 -3.19
N PHE A 245 9.78 1.84 -4.49
CA PHE A 245 9.65 0.67 -5.35
C PHE A 245 10.88 0.49 -6.22
N ILE A 246 11.64 -0.58 -6.02
CA ILE A 246 12.86 -0.86 -6.76
C ILE A 246 12.53 -1.14 -8.24
N GLY A 247 13.26 -0.52 -9.15
CA GLY A 247 13.03 -0.68 -10.58
C GLY A 247 11.74 -0.01 -11.11
N CYS A 248 11.08 0.85 -10.33
CA CYS A 248 9.81 1.44 -10.71
C CYS A 248 9.90 2.30 -11.99
N ALA A 249 11.09 2.80 -12.34
CA ALA A 249 11.31 3.54 -13.59
C ALA A 249 11.03 2.69 -14.84
N HIS A 250 11.20 1.38 -14.78
CA HIS A 250 11.09 0.49 -15.94
C HIS A 250 10.22 -0.76 -15.73
N GLU A 251 9.81 -1.08 -14.51
CA GLU A 251 9.04 -2.29 -14.24
C GLU A 251 7.56 -2.15 -14.64
N ALA A 252 6.73 -1.50 -13.88
CA ALA A 252 5.31 -1.33 -14.17
C ALA A 252 4.76 0.00 -13.67
N GLU A 253 3.72 0.51 -14.34
CA GLU A 253 2.94 1.65 -13.89
C GLU A 253 1.80 1.23 -12.94
N MET A 254 1.31 2.17 -12.13
CA MET A 254 0.21 1.91 -11.21
C MET A 254 -1.03 1.36 -11.92
N TRP A 255 -1.39 1.95 -13.08
CA TRP A 255 -2.57 1.50 -13.85
C TRP A 255 -2.40 0.07 -14.36
N GLU A 256 -1.18 -0.37 -14.66
CA GLU A 256 -0.89 -1.74 -15.10
C GLU A 256 -1.09 -2.71 -13.93
N ILE A 257 -0.58 -2.35 -12.74
CA ILE A 257 -0.75 -3.17 -11.53
C ILE A 257 -2.23 -3.31 -11.18
N TYR A 258 -3.01 -2.21 -11.12
CA TYR A 258 -4.46 -2.27 -10.92
C TYR A 258 -5.18 -3.12 -11.96
N SER A 259 -4.76 -3.03 -13.22
CA SER A 259 -5.35 -3.77 -14.33
C SER A 259 -5.18 -5.29 -14.19
N THR A 260 -4.21 -5.76 -13.41
CA THR A 260 -4.05 -7.22 -13.15
C THR A 260 -5.25 -7.81 -12.41
N PHE A 261 -6.05 -7.00 -11.72
CA PHE A 261 -7.22 -7.46 -10.99
C PHE A 261 -8.42 -7.79 -11.89
N ALA A 262 -8.45 -7.19 -13.10
CA ALA A 262 -9.52 -7.48 -14.06
C ALA A 262 -9.61 -8.98 -14.38
N PRO A 263 -10.81 -9.57 -14.54
CA PRO A 263 -12.12 -8.91 -14.60
C PRO A 263 -12.85 -8.75 -13.26
N LYS A 264 -12.20 -8.99 -12.13
CA LYS A 264 -12.82 -8.85 -10.80
C LYS A 264 -13.21 -7.40 -10.51
N PRO A 265 -14.25 -7.15 -9.69
CA PRO A 265 -14.72 -5.82 -9.37
C PRO A 265 -13.64 -4.93 -8.73
N LEU A 266 -13.38 -3.76 -9.33
CA LEU A 266 -12.43 -2.76 -8.86
C LEU A 266 -13.08 -1.37 -8.83
N PHE A 267 -12.95 -0.70 -7.69
CA PHE A 267 -13.35 0.70 -7.55
C PHE A 267 -12.13 1.55 -7.23
N LEU A 268 -11.83 2.52 -8.08
CA LEU A 268 -10.83 3.56 -7.82
C LEU A 268 -11.53 4.85 -7.43
N GLU A 269 -11.10 5.44 -6.32
CA GLU A 269 -11.70 6.63 -5.76
C GLU A 269 -10.62 7.67 -5.42
N GLY A 270 -10.96 8.96 -5.43
CA GLY A 270 -10.09 10.06 -5.01
C GLY A 270 -10.86 11.32 -4.68
N GLY A 271 -10.27 12.18 -3.85
CA GLY A 271 -10.81 13.49 -3.52
C GLY A 271 -10.54 14.52 -4.62
N SER A 272 -11.55 15.27 -5.05
CA SER A 272 -11.34 16.36 -6.03
C SER A 272 -10.61 17.57 -5.42
N SER A 273 -10.54 17.64 -4.09
CA SER A 273 -9.78 18.63 -3.32
C SER A 273 -8.55 18.01 -2.63
N ASP A 274 -8.13 16.83 -3.10
CA ASP A 274 -6.93 16.16 -2.63
C ASP A 274 -5.68 16.97 -3.03
N ASN A 275 -4.88 17.33 -2.04
CA ASN A 275 -3.65 18.11 -2.21
C ASN A 275 -2.40 17.22 -2.40
N LEU A 276 -2.52 15.91 -2.17
CA LEU A 276 -1.44 14.94 -2.35
C LEU A 276 -1.50 14.25 -3.71
N ILE A 277 -2.69 13.88 -4.16
CA ILE A 277 -2.91 13.19 -5.43
C ILE A 277 -3.78 14.05 -6.34
N PRO A 278 -3.20 14.72 -7.35
CA PRO A 278 -3.96 15.54 -8.28
C PRO A 278 -5.04 14.74 -9.03
N MET A 279 -6.23 15.31 -9.13
CA MET A 279 -7.38 14.64 -9.75
C MET A 279 -7.17 14.29 -11.23
N ASP A 280 -6.37 15.06 -11.97
CA ASP A 280 -6.06 14.79 -13.37
C ASP A 280 -5.22 13.52 -13.53
N LEU A 281 -4.30 13.24 -12.60
CA LEU A 281 -3.52 12.00 -12.55
C LEU A 281 -4.42 10.82 -12.19
N ALA A 282 -5.31 10.98 -11.21
CA ALA A 282 -6.29 9.97 -10.87
C ALA A 282 -7.18 9.61 -12.06
N HIS A 283 -7.67 10.61 -12.81
CA HIS A 283 -8.43 10.42 -14.04
C HIS A 283 -7.63 9.68 -15.13
N ARG A 284 -6.36 10.07 -15.34
CA ARG A 284 -5.51 9.41 -16.35
C ARG A 284 -5.28 7.95 -16.02
N ASN A 285 -4.98 7.66 -14.76
CA ASN A 285 -4.81 6.30 -14.27
C ASN A 285 -6.09 5.47 -14.46
N ALA A 286 -7.22 5.96 -13.94
CA ALA A 286 -8.50 5.29 -14.03
C ALA A 286 -8.95 5.02 -15.47
N ARG A 287 -8.70 5.97 -16.40
CA ARG A 287 -9.01 5.78 -17.83
C ARG A 287 -8.23 4.63 -18.44
N LYS A 288 -6.94 4.50 -18.10
CA LYS A 288 -6.09 3.40 -18.58
C LYS A 288 -6.57 2.05 -18.02
N VAL A 289 -6.91 2.00 -16.74
CA VAL A 289 -7.49 0.79 -16.11
C VAL A 289 -8.83 0.45 -16.77
N LYS A 290 -9.73 1.41 -16.95
CA LYS A 290 -11.02 1.19 -17.63
C LYS A 290 -10.84 0.56 -19.02
N ASN A 291 -9.87 1.00 -19.79
CA ASN A 291 -9.61 0.42 -21.11
C ASN A 291 -9.30 -1.08 -21.04
N THR A 292 -8.57 -1.53 -20.01
CA THR A 292 -8.34 -2.96 -19.78
C THR A 292 -9.64 -3.71 -19.51
N TYR A 293 -10.52 -3.16 -18.66
CA TYR A 293 -11.82 -3.78 -18.38
C TYR A 293 -12.73 -3.85 -19.60
N VAL A 294 -12.75 -2.79 -20.43
CA VAL A 294 -13.48 -2.79 -21.72
C VAL A 294 -12.97 -3.89 -22.66
N GLN A 295 -11.64 -4.06 -22.76
CA GLN A 295 -11.05 -5.08 -23.62
C GLN A 295 -11.33 -6.52 -23.15
N LEU A 296 -11.65 -6.69 -21.88
CA LEU A 296 -11.99 -7.98 -21.27
C LEU A 296 -13.51 -8.20 -21.16
N ASP A 297 -14.34 -7.36 -21.79
CA ASP A 297 -15.80 -7.38 -21.70
C ASP A 297 -16.31 -7.36 -20.24
N ALA A 298 -15.61 -6.61 -19.37
CA ALA A 298 -15.87 -6.54 -17.93
C ALA A 298 -16.07 -5.10 -17.42
N GLU A 299 -16.50 -4.17 -18.29
CA GLU A 299 -16.61 -2.74 -17.96
C GLU A 299 -17.49 -2.48 -16.73
N ASP A 300 -18.55 -3.24 -16.53
CA ASP A 300 -19.47 -3.12 -15.38
C ASP A 300 -18.81 -3.46 -14.02
N ASN A 301 -17.65 -4.08 -14.07
CA ASN A 301 -16.86 -4.39 -12.88
C ASN A 301 -15.86 -3.31 -12.52
N PHE A 302 -15.72 -2.27 -13.33
CA PHE A 302 -14.84 -1.15 -13.02
C PHE A 302 -15.63 0.12 -12.71
N ARG A 303 -15.30 0.74 -11.58
CA ARG A 303 -15.79 2.08 -11.21
C ARG A 303 -14.64 3.02 -10.94
N PHE A 304 -14.87 4.30 -11.29
CA PHE A 304 -14.04 5.41 -10.85
C PHE A 304 -14.94 6.57 -10.43
N LYS A 305 -14.63 7.20 -9.31
CA LYS A 305 -15.36 8.36 -8.80
C LYS A 305 -14.40 9.33 -8.11
N LEU A 306 -14.61 10.63 -8.35
CA LEU A 306 -14.09 11.71 -7.51
C LEU A 306 -15.19 12.21 -6.59
N THR A 307 -14.85 12.36 -5.32
CA THR A 307 -15.71 12.97 -4.28
C THR A 307 -15.26 14.40 -4.00
N PRO A 308 -16.10 15.27 -3.43
CA PRO A 308 -15.71 16.63 -3.07
C PRO A 308 -14.91 16.67 -1.75
N THR A 309 -14.02 15.71 -1.54
CA THR A 309 -13.26 15.49 -0.30
C THR A 309 -11.79 15.82 -0.48
N ARG A 310 -11.02 15.82 0.62
CA ARG A 310 -9.58 15.97 0.67
C ARG A 310 -8.89 14.61 0.65
N HIS A 311 -7.63 14.56 1.11
CA HIS A 311 -6.83 13.34 1.21
C HIS A 311 -7.18 12.51 2.47
N SER A 312 -8.45 12.21 2.67
CA SER A 312 -8.92 11.36 3.77
C SER A 312 -10.31 10.82 3.44
N TRP A 313 -10.68 9.71 4.04
CA TRP A 313 -12.06 9.24 3.96
C TRP A 313 -12.98 10.14 4.81
N GLU A 314 -13.85 10.84 4.13
CA GLU A 314 -14.97 11.58 4.69
C GLU A 314 -16.27 10.76 4.51
N ILE A 315 -17.41 11.32 4.90
CA ILE A 315 -18.68 10.58 4.86
C ILE A 315 -19.08 10.12 3.45
N ASP A 316 -18.81 10.96 2.46
CA ASP A 316 -19.15 10.64 1.06
C ASP A 316 -18.32 9.46 0.53
N ASP A 317 -17.02 9.43 0.86
CA ASP A 317 -16.12 8.34 0.47
C ASP A 317 -16.53 7.03 1.14
N ILE A 318 -16.77 7.07 2.45
CA ILE A 318 -17.19 5.90 3.24
C ILE A 318 -18.51 5.33 2.72
N ASN A 319 -19.48 6.18 2.39
CA ASN A 319 -20.76 5.78 1.83
C ASN A 319 -20.60 5.13 0.44
N LEU A 320 -19.78 5.73 -0.43
CA LEU A 320 -19.54 5.19 -1.78
C LEU A 320 -18.81 3.86 -1.74
N ILE A 321 -17.75 3.76 -0.94
CA ILE A 321 -16.93 2.54 -0.82
C ILE A 321 -17.76 1.42 -0.20
N SER A 322 -18.47 1.69 0.90
CA SER A 322 -19.31 0.68 1.55
C SER A 322 -20.47 0.22 0.66
N ALA A 323 -21.06 1.12 -0.11
CA ALA A 323 -22.11 0.76 -1.08
C ALA A 323 -21.58 -0.14 -2.20
N PHE A 324 -20.40 0.18 -2.75
CA PHE A 324 -19.76 -0.65 -3.77
C PHE A 324 -19.43 -2.05 -3.24
N LEU A 325 -18.78 -2.13 -2.07
CA LEU A 325 -18.42 -3.42 -1.46
C LEU A 325 -19.67 -4.25 -1.11
N SER A 326 -20.72 -3.63 -0.56
CA SER A 326 -21.97 -4.32 -0.25
C SER A 326 -22.68 -4.82 -1.51
N GLU A 327 -22.71 -4.02 -2.57
CA GLU A 327 -23.26 -4.46 -3.86
C GLU A 327 -22.53 -5.70 -4.39
N LYS A 328 -21.20 -5.72 -4.35
CA LYS A 328 -20.41 -6.80 -4.92
C LYS A 328 -20.34 -8.06 -4.04
N LEU A 329 -20.40 -7.90 -2.72
CA LEU A 329 -20.27 -9.02 -1.76
C LEU A 329 -21.60 -9.55 -1.25
N LEU A 330 -22.63 -8.72 -1.19
CA LEU A 330 -23.95 -9.07 -0.66
C LEU A 330 -25.09 -8.97 -1.69
N GLY A 331 -24.85 -8.32 -2.84
CA GLY A 331 -25.89 -8.04 -3.84
C GLY A 331 -26.89 -6.94 -3.44
N VAL A 332 -26.56 -6.13 -2.42
CA VAL A 332 -27.42 -5.06 -1.92
C VAL A 332 -26.68 -3.74 -1.81
N ILE A 333 -27.37 -2.63 -2.05
CA ILE A 333 -26.84 -1.29 -1.85
C ILE A 333 -27.46 -0.72 -0.58
N PRO A 334 -26.67 -0.49 0.49
CA PRO A 334 -27.20 0.06 1.72
C PRO A 334 -27.57 1.54 1.55
N SER A 335 -28.51 2.04 2.38
CA SER A 335 -28.76 3.47 2.48
C SER A 335 -27.49 4.19 2.96
N ALA A 336 -27.30 5.43 2.49
CA ALA A 336 -26.18 6.26 2.96
C ALA A 336 -26.32 6.56 4.46
N ALA A 337 -25.18 6.57 5.17
CA ALA A 337 -25.13 7.08 6.53
C ALA A 337 -25.20 8.61 6.51
N GLU A 338 -25.89 9.20 7.46
CA GLU A 338 -26.02 10.66 7.59
C GLU A 338 -24.83 11.28 8.37
N CYS A 339 -24.18 10.48 9.23
CA CYS A 339 -23.00 10.89 9.99
C CYS A 339 -22.00 9.74 10.11
N LEU A 340 -20.73 10.08 10.35
CA LEU A 340 -19.70 9.11 10.67
C LEU A 340 -19.85 8.65 12.13
N PHE A 341 -19.52 7.39 12.35
CA PHE A 341 -19.33 6.88 13.71
C PHE A 341 -18.10 7.58 14.33
N THR A 342 -18.22 8.05 15.56
CA THR A 342 -17.13 8.68 16.29
C THR A 342 -16.96 8.02 17.65
N VAL A 343 -15.72 8.04 18.15
CA VAL A 343 -15.36 7.53 19.46
C VAL A 343 -14.65 8.64 20.23
N ASP A 344 -15.09 8.92 21.45
CA ASP A 344 -14.53 9.99 22.28
C ASP A 344 -13.16 9.59 22.87
N ASP A 345 -12.97 8.31 23.21
CA ASP A 345 -11.73 7.78 23.77
C ASP A 345 -11.29 6.51 23.03
N ILE A 346 -10.16 6.59 22.33
CA ILE A 346 -9.56 5.47 21.62
C ILE A 346 -8.67 4.59 22.50
N ALA A 347 -8.34 5.00 23.73
CA ALA A 347 -7.42 4.28 24.60
C ALA A 347 -7.90 2.86 24.89
N GLN A 348 -9.23 2.67 25.03
CA GLN A 348 -9.85 1.37 25.29
C GLN A 348 -9.68 0.34 24.16
N PHE A 349 -9.33 0.81 22.94
CA PHE A 349 -9.12 -0.06 21.77
C PHE A 349 -7.64 -0.35 21.51
N ARG A 350 -6.73 0.14 22.34
CA ARG A 350 -5.29 -0.13 22.22
C ARG A 350 -4.98 -1.60 22.51
N VAL A 351 -4.05 -2.11 21.73
CA VAL A 351 -3.51 -3.46 21.85
C VAL A 351 -2.07 -3.37 22.35
N PRO A 352 -1.77 -3.86 23.57
CA PRO A 352 -0.41 -3.83 24.10
C PRO A 352 0.50 -4.79 23.32
N MET A 353 1.67 -4.29 22.90
CA MET A 353 2.71 -5.09 22.26
C MET A 353 3.69 -5.66 23.28
N PRO A 354 4.16 -6.91 23.09
CA PRO A 354 5.18 -7.51 23.95
C PRO A 354 6.52 -6.76 23.90
N ASP A 355 7.27 -6.82 24.99
CA ASP A 355 8.60 -6.22 25.06
C ASP A 355 9.62 -6.89 24.14
N THR A 356 9.37 -8.13 23.75
CA THR A 356 10.19 -8.92 22.82
C THR A 356 9.98 -8.58 21.35
N ALA A 357 9.00 -7.71 21.03
CA ALA A 357 8.69 -7.38 19.64
C ALA A 357 9.92 -6.80 18.91
N LEU A 358 10.21 -7.33 17.72
CA LEU A 358 11.33 -6.92 16.89
C LEU A 358 11.07 -5.56 16.21
N THR A 359 12.13 -4.80 15.99
CA THR A 359 12.14 -3.63 15.12
C THR A 359 12.13 -4.04 13.64
N THR A 360 11.86 -3.12 12.73
CA THR A 360 11.96 -3.39 11.28
C THR A 360 13.39 -3.75 10.87
N LYS A 361 14.40 -3.18 11.55
CA LYS A 361 15.81 -3.53 11.36
C LYS A 361 16.05 -4.99 11.73
N GLU A 362 15.70 -5.37 12.95
CA GLU A 362 15.89 -6.74 13.45
C GLU A 362 15.10 -7.76 12.61
N LEU A 363 13.88 -7.43 12.18
CA LEU A 363 13.13 -8.24 11.25
C LEU A 363 13.88 -8.43 9.92
N SER A 364 14.42 -7.35 9.35
CA SER A 364 15.15 -7.41 8.08
C SER A 364 16.42 -8.24 8.20
N GLU A 365 17.17 -8.09 9.29
CA GLU A 365 18.35 -8.90 9.62
C GLU A 365 17.98 -10.38 9.78
N MET A 366 16.91 -10.67 10.52
CA MET A 366 16.43 -12.04 10.72
C MET A 366 16.03 -12.73 9.41
N LEU A 367 15.29 -12.02 8.54
CA LEU A 367 14.80 -12.61 7.29
C LEU A 367 15.90 -12.85 6.26
N THR A 368 17.01 -12.11 6.31
CA THR A 368 18.06 -12.15 5.30
C THR A 368 19.38 -12.72 5.80
N GLY A 369 19.55 -12.87 7.12
CA GLY A 369 20.84 -13.21 7.73
C GLY A 369 21.89 -12.11 7.64
N ALA A 370 21.52 -10.90 7.22
CA ALA A 370 22.41 -9.74 7.20
C ALA A 370 22.62 -9.20 8.62
N THR A 371 23.70 -8.44 8.81
CA THR A 371 23.93 -7.64 10.03
C THR A 371 24.17 -6.20 9.61
N LEU A 372 23.33 -5.30 10.07
CA LEU A 372 23.39 -3.89 9.72
C LEU A 372 24.20 -3.10 10.74
N SER A 373 25.10 -2.25 10.26
CA SER A 373 25.87 -1.36 11.12
C SER A 373 25.01 -0.24 11.71
N GLU A 374 25.26 0.13 12.97
CA GLU A 374 24.61 1.29 13.56
C GLU A 374 24.99 2.58 12.80
N GLY A 375 23.99 3.44 12.56
CA GLY A 375 24.20 4.74 11.93
C GLY A 375 24.33 4.71 10.41
N THR A 376 23.98 3.60 9.75
CA THR A 376 23.89 3.53 8.29
C THR A 376 22.99 4.66 7.78
N LYS A 377 23.51 5.43 6.83
CA LYS A 377 22.76 6.50 6.17
C LYS A 377 22.15 5.98 4.88
N LEU A 378 21.04 6.56 4.47
CA LEU A 378 20.38 6.23 3.21
C LEU A 378 21.34 6.31 2.02
N TYR A 379 22.26 7.27 2.04
CA TYR A 379 23.35 7.40 1.09
C TYR A 379 24.21 6.13 1.01
N ASP A 380 24.61 5.56 2.14
CA ASP A 380 25.49 4.38 2.20
C ASP A 380 24.81 3.13 1.63
N VAL A 381 23.46 3.10 1.65
CA VAL A 381 22.67 2.02 1.06
C VAL A 381 22.64 2.10 -0.47
N PHE A 382 22.53 3.31 -1.03
CA PHE A 382 22.32 3.48 -2.48
C PHE A 382 23.61 3.62 -3.28
N VAL A 383 24.62 4.28 -2.73
CA VAL A 383 25.88 4.55 -3.47
C VAL A 383 26.64 3.30 -3.88
N PRO A 384 26.86 2.27 -3.05
CA PRO A 384 27.57 1.07 -3.46
C PRO A 384 26.87 0.29 -4.57
N ARG A 385 25.57 0.46 -4.74
CA ARG A 385 24.77 -0.22 -5.77
C ARG A 385 24.75 0.53 -7.10
N CYS A 386 25.19 1.78 -7.10
CA CYS A 386 25.31 2.64 -8.27
C CYS A 386 26.73 2.63 -8.87
N GLU A 387 27.57 1.63 -8.57
CA GLU A 387 28.93 1.55 -9.12
C GLU A 387 28.91 1.55 -10.65
N GLY A 388 29.40 2.63 -11.23
CA GLY A 388 29.55 2.81 -12.68
C GLY A 388 29.22 4.20 -13.22
N GLU A 389 28.39 4.99 -12.57
CA GLU A 389 28.20 6.42 -12.90
C GLU A 389 28.01 7.28 -11.65
N ALA A 390 28.81 8.31 -11.59
CA ALA A 390 28.84 9.25 -10.50
C ALA A 390 27.49 9.96 -10.32
N VAL A 391 26.68 9.45 -9.39
CA VAL A 391 25.90 10.37 -8.57
C VAL A 391 26.94 11.10 -7.75
N ASN A 392 27.11 12.41 -7.98
CA ASN A 392 28.09 13.18 -7.25
C ASN A 392 27.65 13.18 -5.78
N PRO A 393 28.47 12.65 -4.84
CA PRO A 393 28.09 12.62 -3.42
C PRO A 393 27.71 13.98 -2.84
N SER A 394 28.24 15.07 -3.41
CA SER A 394 27.90 16.44 -2.99
C SER A 394 26.46 16.84 -3.35
N ASP A 395 25.79 16.11 -4.24
CA ASP A 395 24.42 16.40 -4.65
C ASP A 395 23.39 15.67 -3.78
N ILE A 396 23.85 14.77 -2.90
CA ILE A 396 23.02 14.01 -1.98
C ILE A 396 23.17 14.60 -0.58
N GLN A 397 22.14 15.25 -0.10
CA GLN A 397 22.13 15.76 1.28
C GLN A 397 21.99 14.59 2.27
N THR A 398 22.85 14.57 3.28
CA THR A 398 22.94 13.50 4.28
C THR A 398 22.05 13.70 5.51
N ASP A 399 21.51 14.89 5.73
CA ASP A 399 20.50 15.16 6.77
C ASP A 399 19.12 14.93 6.17
N VAL A 400 18.61 13.73 6.38
CA VAL A 400 17.53 13.20 5.58
C VAL A 400 16.18 13.52 6.21
N GLY A 401 15.51 14.52 5.67
CA GLY A 401 14.05 14.66 5.81
C GLY A 401 13.31 13.73 4.84
N ARG A 402 12.00 13.61 5.00
CA ARG A 402 11.12 12.77 4.16
C ARG A 402 11.32 12.99 2.65
N GLY A 403 11.42 14.26 2.21
CA GLY A 403 11.63 14.62 0.81
C GLY A 403 12.99 14.20 0.25
N ASP A 404 14.01 14.15 1.13
CA ASP A 404 15.35 13.77 0.73
C ASP A 404 15.46 12.27 0.44
N VAL A 405 14.73 11.42 1.17
CA VAL A 405 14.64 9.97 0.92
C VAL A 405 14.13 9.71 -0.50
N MET A 406 13.04 10.35 -0.88
CA MET A 406 12.44 10.17 -2.21
C MET A 406 13.35 10.68 -3.33
N ARG A 407 14.08 11.78 -3.11
CA ARG A 407 15.04 12.33 -4.06
C ARG A 407 16.23 11.40 -4.29
N VAL A 408 16.82 10.87 -3.22
CA VAL A 408 17.93 9.91 -3.31
C VAL A 408 17.47 8.65 -4.02
N PHE A 409 16.28 8.16 -3.70
CA PHE A 409 15.70 7.00 -4.35
C PHE A 409 15.46 7.23 -5.85
N ALA A 410 14.90 8.38 -6.24
CA ALA A 410 14.70 8.71 -7.66
C ALA A 410 16.02 8.77 -8.43
N GLN A 411 17.09 9.29 -7.83
CA GLN A 411 18.45 9.29 -8.42
C GLN A 411 18.98 7.86 -8.60
N PHE A 412 18.78 7.01 -7.58
CA PHE A 412 19.17 5.60 -7.63
C PHE A 412 18.43 4.85 -8.76
N GLU A 413 17.12 5.01 -8.89
CA GLU A 413 16.32 4.39 -9.96
C GLU A 413 16.80 4.83 -11.35
N CYS A 414 17.11 6.11 -11.52
CA CYS A 414 17.66 6.61 -12.78
C CYS A 414 19.06 6.06 -13.11
N ALA A 415 19.89 5.81 -12.08
CA ALA A 415 21.23 5.25 -12.27
C ALA A 415 21.15 3.76 -12.64
N LEU A 416 20.29 2.98 -11.99
CA LEU A 416 20.05 1.57 -12.33
C LEU A 416 19.63 1.40 -13.78
N PHE A 417 18.70 2.24 -14.25
CA PHE A 417 18.21 2.18 -15.62
C PHE A 417 19.33 2.37 -16.67
N LYS A 418 20.25 3.30 -16.44
CA LYS A 418 21.38 3.51 -17.35
C LYS A 418 22.30 2.31 -17.44
N ASN A 419 22.54 1.61 -16.34
CA ASN A 419 23.41 0.45 -16.29
C ASN A 419 22.81 -0.77 -17.03
N ASP A 420 21.50 -0.96 -16.96
CA ASP A 420 20.83 -2.06 -17.67
C ASP A 420 20.86 -1.86 -19.17
N ASN A 421 20.62 -0.65 -19.67
CA ASN A 421 20.69 -0.37 -21.12
C ASN A 421 22.12 -0.57 -21.69
N ARG A 422 23.18 -0.30 -20.92
CA ARG A 422 24.56 -0.55 -21.38
C ARG A 422 24.91 -2.04 -21.48
N LYS A 423 24.27 -2.91 -20.70
CA LYS A 423 24.47 -4.37 -20.80
C LYS A 423 23.82 -4.93 -22.05
N GLU A 424 22.68 -4.38 -22.47
CA GLU A 424 22.02 -4.80 -23.71
C GLU A 424 22.76 -4.33 -24.97
N GLU A 425 23.38 -3.15 -24.97
CA GLU A 425 24.18 -2.62 -26.07
C GLU A 425 25.53 -3.36 -26.26
N ASN A 426 26.07 -4.00 -25.20
CA ASN A 426 27.33 -4.76 -25.26
C ASN A 426 27.15 -6.25 -25.61
N HIS A 427 25.93 -6.71 -25.82
CA HIS A 427 25.59 -8.08 -26.20
C HIS A 427 24.90 -8.19 -27.58
N GLY A 428 24.87 -7.08 -28.37
CA GLY A 428 24.31 -6.98 -29.73
C GLY A 428 25.41 -7.08 -30.82
#